data_b4479e0aacf46ddb7a692d1c6cdab19f
#
_entry.id   b4479e0aacf46ddb7a692d1c6cdab19f
#
_cell.length_a   1.000
_cell.length_b   1.000
_cell.length_c   1.000
_cell.angle_alpha   90.00
_cell.angle_beta   90.00
_cell.angle_gamma   90.00
#
_symmetry.space_group_name_H-M   'P 1'
#
loop_
_entity.id
_entity.type
_entity.pdbx_description
1 polymer ?
#
loop_
_entity_poly.entity_id
_entity_poly.type
_entity_poly.pdbx_seq_one_letter_code
_entity_poly.pdbx_strand_id
1 'polypeptide(L)'
;MGVVTVLFPRVATLGDPARERRYLLGGLAVVAAVSAVAIAVFFAAGGPLLEATFGSKYRGAAAWLGPLSIAMALYALANVYLYHFLSLGRSRFALVLVGAFSVQLAAFGAFHSRPAELIGVQIAVSAVTLAAAELWYLRRDR
;
A
#
# COMPACT_ATOMS: atom_id res chain seq x y z
N MET A 1 0.74 -7.78 10.50
CA MET A 1 1.97 -8.18 9.78
C MET A 1 2.14 -9.69 9.57
N GLY A 2 1.22 -10.55 10.03
CA GLY A 2 1.42 -12.01 10.05
C GLY A 2 1.29 -12.76 8.72
N VAL A 3 0.38 -12.36 7.83
CA VAL A 3 0.04 -13.17 6.63
C VAL A 3 1.13 -13.08 5.56
N VAL A 4 1.71 -11.90 5.36
CA VAL A 4 2.74 -11.66 4.33
C VAL A 4 4.06 -12.37 4.70
N THR A 5 4.41 -12.41 5.98
CA THR A 5 5.68 -12.98 6.45
C THR A 5 5.72 -14.51 6.34
N VAL A 6 4.56 -15.17 6.37
CA VAL A 6 4.48 -16.66 6.32
C VAL A 6 4.41 -17.20 4.89
N LEU A 7 3.84 -16.46 3.95
CA LEU A 7 3.62 -16.93 2.57
C LEU A 7 4.87 -16.81 1.68
N PHE A 8 5.71 -15.80 1.89
CA PHE A 8 6.82 -15.49 0.98
C PHE A 8 8.08 -16.35 1.08
N PRO A 9 8.50 -16.91 2.24
CA PRO A 9 9.66 -17.81 2.28
C PRO A 9 9.52 -19.08 1.43
N ARG A 10 8.27 -19.50 1.17
CA ARG A 10 7.99 -20.69 0.34
C ARG A 10 8.11 -20.43 -1.17
N VAL A 11 8.02 -19.18 -1.62
CA VAL A 11 8.08 -18.83 -3.06
C VAL A 11 9.51 -18.97 -3.60
N ALA A 12 10.51 -18.63 -2.80
CA ALA A 12 11.93 -18.68 -3.20
C ALA A 12 12.42 -20.10 -3.56
N THR A 13 11.71 -21.15 -3.12
CA THR A 13 12.13 -22.56 -3.33
C THR A 13 11.42 -23.25 -4.48
N LEU A 14 10.46 -22.59 -5.16
CA LEU A 14 9.53 -23.30 -6.05
C LEU A 14 10.00 -23.43 -7.50
N GLY A 15 10.91 -22.59 -8.00
CA GLY A 15 11.46 -22.67 -9.37
C GLY A 15 10.43 -22.69 -10.51
N ASP A 16 9.13 -22.56 -10.20
CA ASP A 16 8.00 -22.63 -11.12
C ASP A 16 7.33 -21.24 -11.28
N PRO A 17 7.49 -20.57 -12.43
CA PRO A 17 6.92 -19.24 -12.67
C PRO A 17 5.40 -19.17 -12.51
N ALA A 18 4.67 -20.26 -12.85
CA ALA A 18 3.22 -20.28 -12.73
C ALA A 18 2.77 -20.27 -11.26
N ARG A 19 3.48 -20.99 -10.40
CA ARG A 19 3.24 -20.96 -8.95
C ARG A 19 3.60 -19.63 -8.35
N GLU A 20 4.74 -19.06 -8.74
CA GLU A 20 5.17 -17.72 -8.31
C GLU A 20 4.07 -16.67 -8.56
N ARG A 21 3.55 -16.63 -9.80
CA ARG A 21 2.46 -15.72 -10.18
C ARG A 21 1.19 -15.97 -9.37
N ARG A 22 0.82 -17.22 -9.12
CA ARG A 22 -0.37 -17.56 -8.32
C ARG A 22 -0.26 -17.06 -6.88
N TYR A 23 0.91 -17.18 -6.25
CA TYR A 23 1.15 -16.65 -4.90
C TYR A 23 1.09 -15.12 -4.86
N LEU A 24 1.68 -14.43 -5.85
CA LEU A 24 1.60 -12.98 -5.95
C LEU A 24 0.14 -12.52 -6.09
N LEU A 25 -0.60 -13.09 -7.05
CA LEU A 25 -2.01 -12.74 -7.28
C LEU A 25 -2.88 -13.05 -6.06
N GLY A 26 -2.63 -14.16 -5.38
CA GLY A 26 -3.30 -14.51 -4.12
C GLY A 26 -3.05 -13.49 -3.03
N GLY A 27 -1.80 -13.07 -2.85
CA GLY A 27 -1.41 -12.02 -1.91
C GLY A 27 -2.08 -10.67 -2.21
N LEU A 28 -2.05 -10.27 -3.49
CA LEU A 28 -2.71 -9.05 -3.95
C LEU A 28 -4.23 -9.11 -3.71
N ALA A 29 -4.88 -10.24 -4.02
CA ALA A 29 -6.31 -10.41 -3.82
C ALA A 29 -6.71 -10.30 -2.35
N VAL A 30 -5.97 -10.94 -1.44
CA VAL A 30 -6.22 -10.86 0.00
C VAL A 30 -6.05 -9.43 0.50
N VAL A 31 -4.94 -8.77 0.16
CA VAL A 31 -4.69 -7.39 0.58
C VAL A 31 -5.74 -6.43 0.00
N ALA A 32 -6.12 -6.61 -1.28
CA ALA A 32 -7.16 -5.81 -1.91
C ALA A 32 -8.52 -5.99 -1.21
N ALA A 33 -8.90 -7.23 -0.89
CA ALA A 33 -10.17 -7.52 -0.21
C ALA A 33 -10.22 -6.88 1.20
N VAL A 34 -9.16 -7.06 2.00
CA VAL A 34 -9.07 -6.45 3.33
C VAL A 34 -9.08 -4.93 3.24
N SER A 35 -8.35 -4.35 2.27
CA SER A 35 -8.31 -2.91 2.04
C SER A 35 -9.67 -2.37 1.62
N ALA A 36 -10.41 -3.08 0.75
CA ALA A 36 -11.75 -2.68 0.33
C ALA A 36 -12.73 -2.62 1.51
N VAL A 37 -12.67 -3.62 2.40
CA VAL A 37 -13.48 -3.61 3.64
C VAL A 37 -13.10 -2.42 4.52
N ALA A 38 -11.81 -2.17 4.73
CA ALA A 38 -11.34 -1.05 5.54
C ALA A 38 -11.79 0.30 4.95
N ILE A 39 -11.66 0.48 3.63
CA ILE A 39 -12.14 1.68 2.93
C ILE A 39 -13.64 1.86 3.16
N ALA A 40 -14.44 0.82 2.93
CA ALA A 40 -15.89 0.87 3.13
C ALA A 40 -16.25 1.26 4.57
N VAL A 41 -15.59 0.67 5.57
CA VAL A 41 -15.80 0.98 6.99
C VAL A 41 -15.44 2.43 7.30
N PHE A 42 -14.29 2.93 6.83
CA PHE A 42 -13.85 4.29 7.12
C PHE A 42 -14.71 5.35 6.42
N PHE A 43 -15.24 5.06 5.23
CA PHE A 43 -16.21 5.96 4.59
C PHE A 43 -17.58 5.93 5.27
N ALA A 44 -18.06 4.76 5.68
CA ALA A 44 -19.40 4.61 6.26
C ALA A 44 -19.45 4.98 7.74
N ALA A 45 -18.43 4.63 8.51
CA ALA A 45 -18.43 4.70 9.97
C ALA A 45 -17.26 5.51 10.57
N GLY A 46 -16.53 6.29 9.76
CA GLY A 46 -15.36 7.06 10.21
C GLY A 46 -15.67 8.02 11.36
N GLY A 47 -16.82 8.71 11.33
CA GLY A 47 -17.26 9.60 12.40
C GLY A 47 -17.48 8.88 13.73
N PRO A 48 -18.38 7.90 13.80
CA PRO A 48 -18.60 7.09 14.99
C PRO A 48 -17.32 6.41 15.52
N LEU A 49 -16.46 5.90 14.64
CA LEU A 49 -15.20 5.28 15.04
C LEU A 49 -14.25 6.27 15.75
N LEU A 50 -14.08 7.47 15.19
CA LEU A 50 -13.27 8.51 15.81
C LEU A 50 -13.85 8.96 17.14
N GLU A 51 -15.16 9.15 17.20
CA GLU A 51 -15.82 9.58 18.40
C GLU A 51 -15.69 8.54 19.53
N ALA A 52 -15.86 7.26 19.21
CA ALA A 52 -15.69 6.17 20.17
C ALA A 52 -14.24 5.99 20.66
N THR A 53 -13.26 6.30 19.81
CA THR A 53 -11.83 6.06 20.10
C THR A 53 -11.17 7.27 20.73
N PHE A 54 -11.45 8.48 20.21
CA PHE A 54 -10.75 9.73 20.57
C PHE A 54 -11.66 10.82 21.14
N GLY A 55 -12.97 10.57 21.17
CA GLY A 55 -13.99 11.50 21.63
C GLY A 55 -14.53 12.44 20.56
N SER A 56 -15.62 13.14 20.87
CA SER A 56 -16.41 13.98 19.96
C SER A 56 -15.60 15.12 19.29
N LYS A 57 -14.55 15.56 19.94
CA LYS A 57 -13.64 16.63 19.44
C LYS A 57 -13.03 16.27 18.06
N TYR A 58 -12.83 14.99 17.79
CA TYR A 58 -12.16 14.52 16.56
C TYR A 58 -13.13 14.15 15.44
N ARG A 59 -14.45 14.30 15.64
CA ARG A 59 -15.46 13.98 14.65
C ARG A 59 -15.26 14.72 13.32
N GLY A 60 -14.75 15.95 13.37
CA GLY A 60 -14.44 16.73 12.16
C GLY A 60 -13.33 16.13 11.27
N ALA A 61 -12.45 15.29 11.85
CA ALA A 61 -11.40 14.61 11.09
C ALA A 61 -11.91 13.37 10.34
N ALA A 62 -13.16 12.95 10.55
CA ALA A 62 -13.75 11.77 9.90
C ALA A 62 -13.75 11.87 8.37
N ALA A 63 -13.89 13.09 7.82
CA ALA A 63 -13.87 13.34 6.39
C ALA A 63 -12.55 12.90 5.72
N TRP A 64 -11.47 12.79 6.49
CA TRP A 64 -10.14 12.44 5.98
C TRP A 64 -9.83 10.95 6.07
N LEU A 65 -10.58 10.18 6.89
CA LEU A 65 -10.30 8.74 7.08
C LEU A 65 -10.51 7.93 5.79
N GLY A 66 -11.59 8.21 5.07
CA GLY A 66 -11.86 7.54 3.79
C GLY A 66 -10.73 7.75 2.77
N PRO A 67 -10.39 9.01 2.40
CA PRO A 67 -9.27 9.29 1.51
C PRO A 67 -7.93 8.72 2.00
N LEU A 68 -7.65 8.79 3.29
CA LEU A 68 -6.43 8.22 3.87
C LEU A 68 -6.40 6.69 3.74
N SER A 69 -7.54 6.02 3.91
CA SER A 69 -7.61 4.56 3.76
C SER A 69 -7.32 4.10 2.32
N ILE A 70 -7.71 4.89 1.31
CA ILE A 70 -7.32 4.65 -0.10
C ILE A 70 -5.80 4.73 -0.25
N ALA A 71 -5.17 5.78 0.31
CA ALA A 71 -3.72 5.92 0.26
C ALA A 71 -3.01 4.72 0.89
N MET A 72 -3.49 4.27 2.04
CA MET A 72 -2.94 3.10 2.75
C MET A 72 -3.16 1.80 1.99
N ALA A 73 -4.29 1.64 1.30
CA ALA A 73 -4.56 0.49 0.45
C ALA A 73 -3.58 0.39 -0.73
N LEU A 74 -3.35 1.50 -1.43
CA LEU A 74 -2.37 1.57 -2.52
C LEU A 74 -0.94 1.24 -2.02
N TYR A 75 -0.57 1.79 -0.88
CA TYR A 75 0.71 1.51 -0.24
C TYR A 75 0.83 0.03 0.18
N ALA A 76 -0.22 -0.56 0.73
CA ALA A 76 -0.25 -1.97 1.12
C ALA A 76 -0.06 -2.89 -0.10
N LEU A 77 -0.72 -2.60 -1.22
CA LEU A 77 -0.55 -3.34 -2.48
C LEU A 77 0.89 -3.21 -3.03
N ALA A 78 1.48 -2.02 -2.99
CA ALA A 78 2.87 -1.82 -3.39
C ALA A 78 3.85 -2.64 -2.52
N ASN A 79 3.57 -2.78 -1.22
CA ASN A 79 4.36 -3.63 -0.32
C ASN A 79 4.27 -5.12 -0.66
N VAL A 80 3.14 -5.62 -1.19
CA VAL A 80 3.05 -7.02 -1.66
C VAL A 80 4.09 -7.27 -2.76
N TYR A 81 4.23 -6.37 -3.73
CA TYR A 81 5.26 -6.46 -4.76
C TYR A 81 6.67 -6.39 -4.17
N LEU A 82 6.91 -5.49 -3.20
CA LEU A 82 8.20 -5.40 -2.54
C LEU A 82 8.62 -6.75 -1.92
N TYR A 83 7.75 -7.32 -1.09
CA TYR A 83 8.04 -8.60 -0.44
C TYR A 83 8.22 -9.72 -1.46
N HIS A 84 7.44 -9.71 -2.54
CA HIS A 84 7.59 -10.65 -3.64
C HIS A 84 8.99 -10.51 -4.28
N PHE A 85 9.44 -9.31 -4.65
CA PHE A 85 10.76 -9.10 -5.23
C PHE A 85 11.90 -9.43 -4.26
N LEU A 86 11.76 -9.10 -2.98
CA LEU A 86 12.73 -9.46 -1.96
C LEU A 86 12.84 -10.97 -1.77
N SER A 87 11.71 -11.70 -1.81
CA SER A 87 11.72 -13.17 -1.70
C SER A 87 12.45 -13.84 -2.86
N LEU A 88 12.56 -13.18 -4.00
CA LEU A 88 13.31 -13.61 -5.19
C LEU A 88 14.78 -13.14 -5.18
N GLY A 89 15.25 -12.56 -4.09
CA GLY A 89 16.61 -12.01 -3.99
C GLY A 89 16.85 -10.72 -4.79
N ARG A 90 15.79 -10.06 -5.27
CA ARG A 90 15.86 -8.86 -6.13
C ARG A 90 15.79 -7.57 -5.30
N SER A 91 16.87 -7.26 -4.61
CA SER A 91 16.94 -6.07 -3.74
C SER A 91 16.89 -4.73 -4.50
N ARG A 92 17.16 -4.70 -5.80
CA ARG A 92 17.14 -3.44 -6.60
C ARG A 92 15.79 -2.71 -6.55
N PHE A 93 14.68 -3.44 -6.39
CA PHE A 93 13.37 -2.82 -6.24
C PHE A 93 13.24 -2.02 -4.95
N ALA A 94 13.99 -2.36 -3.90
CA ALA A 94 14.04 -1.57 -2.67
C ALA A 94 14.50 -0.13 -2.93
N LEU A 95 15.38 0.11 -3.92
CA LEU A 95 15.82 1.46 -4.30
C LEU A 95 14.67 2.31 -4.87
N VAL A 96 13.72 1.69 -5.57
CA VAL A 96 12.51 2.38 -6.06
C VAL A 96 11.68 2.90 -4.88
N LEU A 97 11.56 2.10 -3.82
CA LEU A 97 10.84 2.51 -2.60
C LEU A 97 11.58 3.60 -1.84
N VAL A 98 12.91 3.51 -1.73
CA VAL A 98 13.71 4.57 -1.11
C VAL A 98 13.55 5.87 -1.90
N GLY A 99 13.57 5.81 -3.23
CA GLY A 99 13.30 6.96 -4.09
C GLY A 99 11.88 7.53 -3.89
N ALA A 100 10.87 6.67 -3.89
CA ALA A 100 9.47 7.07 -3.65
C ALA A 100 9.31 7.73 -2.27
N PHE A 101 9.92 7.17 -1.23
CA PHE A 101 9.91 7.74 0.13
C PHE A 101 10.59 9.11 0.17
N SER A 102 11.74 9.27 -0.49
CA SER A 102 12.44 10.56 -0.57
C SER A 102 11.60 11.62 -1.27
N VAL A 103 10.95 11.27 -2.39
CA VAL A 103 10.01 12.15 -3.10
C VAL A 103 8.82 12.51 -2.20
N GLN A 104 8.29 11.54 -1.45
CA GLN A 104 7.18 11.78 -0.53
C GLN A 104 7.57 12.76 0.59
N LEU A 105 8.75 12.61 1.19
CA LEU A 105 9.23 13.55 2.20
C LEU A 105 9.40 14.96 1.65
N ALA A 106 9.99 15.10 0.46
CA ALA A 106 10.14 16.39 -0.20
C ALA A 106 8.78 17.02 -0.53
N ALA A 107 7.82 16.22 -1.02
CA ALA A 107 6.49 16.68 -1.33
C ALA A 107 5.70 17.10 -0.06
N PHE A 108 5.86 16.38 1.05
CA PHE A 108 5.28 16.79 2.34
C PHE A 108 5.89 18.10 2.85
N GLY A 109 7.19 18.34 2.61
CA GLY A 109 7.81 19.62 2.92
C GLY A 109 7.27 20.78 2.10
N ALA A 110 6.87 20.54 0.85
CA ALA A 110 6.33 21.54 -0.05
C ALA A 110 4.79 21.75 0.12
N PHE A 111 4.05 20.67 0.39
CA PHE A 111 2.59 20.64 0.45
C PHE A 111 2.12 20.18 1.83
N HIS A 112 2.19 21.05 2.82
CA HIS A 112 1.83 20.73 4.21
C HIS A 112 0.78 21.66 4.81
N SER A 113 0.25 22.58 4.02
CA SER A 113 -0.65 23.64 4.52
C SER A 113 -2.04 23.09 4.90
N ARG A 114 -2.48 21.99 4.28
CA ARG A 114 -3.81 21.41 4.51
C ARG A 114 -3.74 19.88 4.58
N PRO A 115 -4.58 19.24 5.40
CA PRO A 115 -4.64 17.77 5.47
C PRO A 115 -4.92 17.12 4.09
N ALA A 116 -5.74 17.78 3.26
CA ALA A 116 -6.04 17.32 1.90
C ALA A 116 -4.79 17.21 1.02
N GLU A 117 -3.85 18.14 1.14
CA GLU A 117 -2.60 18.15 0.37
C GLU A 117 -1.72 16.96 0.76
N LEU A 118 -1.58 16.70 2.06
CA LEU A 118 -0.81 15.55 2.57
C LEU A 118 -1.40 14.22 2.10
N ILE A 119 -2.72 14.07 2.18
CA ILE A 119 -3.42 12.88 1.71
C ILE A 119 -3.28 12.74 0.19
N GLY A 120 -3.40 13.84 -0.56
CA GLY A 120 -3.21 13.86 -2.00
C GLY A 120 -1.80 13.41 -2.41
N VAL A 121 -0.77 13.93 -1.75
CA VAL A 121 0.63 13.49 -1.95
C VAL A 121 0.77 12.00 -1.65
N GLN A 122 0.21 11.52 -0.53
CA GLN A 122 0.27 10.12 -0.16
C GLN A 122 -0.38 9.22 -1.20
N ILE A 123 -1.57 9.58 -1.70
CA ILE A 123 -2.26 8.83 -2.76
C ILE A 123 -1.41 8.81 -4.04
N ALA A 124 -0.91 9.98 -4.47
CA ALA A 124 -0.13 10.09 -5.70
C ALA A 124 1.15 9.27 -5.64
N VAL A 125 1.94 9.39 -4.56
CA VAL A 125 3.19 8.63 -4.41
C VAL A 125 2.91 7.13 -4.32
N SER A 126 1.88 6.72 -3.57
CA SER A 126 1.52 5.30 -3.45
C SER A 126 1.05 4.72 -4.79
N ALA A 127 0.25 5.47 -5.56
CA ALA A 127 -0.21 5.05 -6.89
C ALA A 127 0.95 4.92 -7.89
N VAL A 128 1.87 5.89 -7.91
CA VAL A 128 3.06 5.85 -8.78
C VAL A 128 3.97 4.68 -8.39
N THR A 129 4.15 4.44 -7.09
CA THR A 129 4.96 3.33 -6.59
C THR A 129 4.35 1.98 -6.99
N LEU A 130 3.03 1.84 -6.85
CA LEU A 130 2.31 0.63 -7.28
C LEU A 130 2.42 0.43 -8.79
N ALA A 131 2.23 1.48 -9.60
CA ALA A 131 2.37 1.41 -11.06
C ALA A 131 3.80 1.04 -11.48
N ALA A 132 4.81 1.59 -10.80
CA ALA A 132 6.21 1.23 -11.04
C ALA A 132 6.49 -0.25 -10.72
N ALA A 133 5.89 -0.78 -9.63
CA ALA A 133 6.01 -2.18 -9.26
C ALA A 133 5.38 -3.11 -10.30
N GLU A 134 4.18 -2.76 -10.78
CA GLU A 134 3.47 -3.49 -11.84
C GLU A 134 4.28 -3.51 -13.15
N LEU A 135 4.74 -2.32 -13.59
CA LEU A 135 5.56 -2.22 -14.80
C LEU A 135 6.87 -3.00 -14.71
N TRP A 136 7.49 -2.99 -13.53
CA TRP A 136 8.70 -3.78 -13.28
C TRP A 136 8.42 -5.28 -13.38
N TYR A 137 7.29 -5.71 -12.83
CA TYR A 137 6.85 -7.09 -12.90
C TYR A 137 6.59 -7.52 -14.35
N LEU A 138 5.83 -6.73 -15.12
CA LEU A 138 5.47 -7.03 -16.52
C LEU A 138 6.68 -7.05 -17.47
N ARG A 139 7.70 -6.21 -17.23
CA ARG A 139 8.93 -6.20 -18.03
C ARG A 139 9.81 -7.42 -17.82
N ARG A 140 9.60 -8.14 -16.74
CA ARG A 140 10.34 -9.35 -16.42
C ARG A 140 9.89 -10.56 -17.24
N ASP A 141 8.62 -10.60 -17.58
CA ASP A 141 8.01 -11.74 -18.28
C ASP A 141 8.21 -11.67 -19.82
N ARG A 142 8.94 -10.65 -20.29
CA ARG A 142 9.39 -10.50 -21.68
C ARG A 142 10.88 -10.78 -21.81
#